data_6e43b310f7d09eb06ae50105717288fa
#
_entry.id   6e43b310f7d09eb06ae50105717288fa
#
_cell.length_a   1.000
_cell.length_b   1.000
_cell.length_c   1.000
_cell.angle_alpha   90.00
_cell.angle_beta   90.00
_cell.angle_gamma   90.00
#
_symmetry.space_group_name_H-M   'P 1'
#
loop_
_entity.id
_entity.type
_entity.pdbx_description
1 polymer ?
#
loop_
_entity_poly.entity_id
_entity_poly.type
_entity_poly.pdbx_seq_one_letter_code
_entity_poly.pdbx_strand_id
1 'polypeptide(L)'
;MDRKVVITGIGVLSPIGIGREEYWEALFHGKTGFRTISLFDTASFNVHIAGEISDFDPVFFLGKKGLRTLDRSTRLLSSAAKLAIEDANLQITDENTHSMGVSIGTTFGSLHSISQFDRDGLIDGPKYVNPSHFPNTVINSPASQVSIRFKIKGFNTTISTGFCAGLDAVIYASDFIRLNRADVVLAGGVEELCEETFLGFHNLGCLSGSDGSEPICCPFDVKRNGIILSEGAVVLILEDKQHALKRGAEILAKVSGHGNSFDPSADKNFNNAGMGLKNAITLALKDASLDPEDIDYITASANSTRGLDRLETKVIKDIFGERAYDVPVSSIKSMVGESFSASGALSLAAAVGAINKGVIPPTINCMEKDPECDLDYVPNEARMKKLNNVLIISFDPYGQNAAIVIGKYKDE
;
A
#
# COMPACT_ATOMS: atom_id res chain seq x y z
N MET A 1 2.71 12.18 28.60
CA MET A 1 1.70 12.74 27.67
C MET A 1 1.54 11.75 26.55
N ASP A 2 0.33 11.43 26.21
CA ASP A 2 0.03 10.49 25.12
C ASP A 2 0.27 11.19 23.78
N ARG A 3 1.35 10.81 23.06
CA ARG A 3 1.72 11.42 21.78
C ARG A 3 0.71 10.99 20.72
N LYS A 4 0.18 11.96 19.98
CA LYS A 4 -0.76 11.71 18.88
C LYS A 4 -0.02 11.76 17.55
N VAL A 5 -0.29 10.80 16.67
CA VAL A 5 0.36 10.67 15.38
C VAL A 5 -0.50 11.31 14.28
N VAL A 6 0.14 12.13 13.45
CA VAL A 6 -0.50 12.80 12.32
C VAL A 6 0.26 12.53 11.03
N ILE A 7 -0.44 12.65 9.90
CA ILE A 7 0.12 12.54 8.55
C ILE A 7 0.24 13.96 8.00
N THR A 8 1.45 14.35 7.60
CA THR A 8 1.75 15.71 7.13
C THR A 8 2.25 15.77 5.69
N GLY A 9 2.52 14.63 5.07
CA GLY A 9 2.92 14.57 3.67
C GLY A 9 2.77 13.19 3.08
N ILE A 10 2.57 13.13 1.77
CA ILE A 10 2.33 11.91 1.00
C ILE A 10 3.10 11.96 -0.32
N GLY A 11 3.93 10.96 -0.56
CA GLY A 11 4.54 10.72 -1.87
C GLY A 11 4.04 9.41 -2.45
N VAL A 12 3.48 9.45 -3.64
CA VAL A 12 2.89 8.30 -4.34
C VAL A 12 3.51 8.16 -5.71
N LEU A 13 3.89 6.93 -6.06
CA LEU A 13 4.08 6.47 -7.43
C LEU A 13 3.14 5.29 -7.67
N SER A 14 2.24 5.43 -8.61
CA SER A 14 1.24 4.41 -8.95
C SER A 14 0.98 4.38 -10.46
N PRO A 15 0.37 3.32 -10.98
CA PRO A 15 0.04 3.23 -12.41
C PRO A 15 -0.93 4.30 -12.92
N ILE A 16 -1.64 4.99 -12.01
CA ILE A 16 -2.65 6.01 -12.36
C ILE A 16 -2.18 7.44 -12.13
N GLY A 17 -1.00 7.65 -11.51
CA GLY A 17 -0.46 8.97 -11.29
C GLY A 17 0.75 8.97 -10.35
N ILE A 18 1.56 10.03 -10.48
CA ILE A 18 2.75 10.30 -9.66
C ILE A 18 2.53 11.58 -8.85
N GLY A 19 2.67 11.47 -7.52
CA GLY A 19 2.33 12.53 -6.58
C GLY A 19 0.88 12.44 -6.10
N ARG A 20 0.60 13.06 -4.94
CA ARG A 20 -0.67 12.89 -4.23
C ARG A 20 -1.86 13.45 -5.00
N GLU A 21 -1.74 14.62 -5.62
CA GLU A 21 -2.87 15.28 -6.29
C GLU A 21 -3.28 14.53 -7.58
N GLU A 22 -2.30 14.14 -8.42
CA GLU A 22 -2.58 13.37 -9.63
C GLU A 22 -3.19 12.01 -9.29
N TYR A 23 -2.68 11.36 -8.25
CA TYR A 23 -3.21 10.10 -7.75
C TYR A 23 -4.67 10.22 -7.29
N TRP A 24 -5.00 11.25 -6.48
CA TRP A 24 -6.36 11.47 -6.01
C TRP A 24 -7.33 11.80 -7.13
N GLU A 25 -6.95 12.70 -8.05
CA GLU A 25 -7.75 13.04 -9.22
C GLU A 25 -8.05 11.81 -10.08
N ALA A 26 -7.04 10.98 -10.34
CA ALA A 26 -7.21 9.74 -11.10
C ALA A 26 -8.17 8.77 -10.41
N LEU A 27 -8.06 8.59 -9.08
CA LEU A 27 -8.96 7.74 -8.30
C LEU A 27 -10.41 8.24 -8.36
N PHE A 28 -10.63 9.54 -8.16
CA PHE A 28 -11.99 10.09 -8.14
C PHE A 28 -12.67 10.08 -9.51
N HIS A 29 -11.88 10.03 -10.59
CA HIS A 29 -12.39 9.87 -11.95
C HIS A 29 -12.47 8.41 -12.41
N GLY A 30 -12.18 7.43 -11.55
CA GLY A 30 -12.24 6.02 -11.92
C GLY A 30 -11.22 5.62 -12.99
N LYS A 31 -10.06 6.28 -13.05
CA LYS A 31 -9.03 6.00 -14.04
C LYS A 31 -8.38 4.63 -13.78
N THR A 32 -8.29 3.77 -14.79
CA THR A 32 -7.50 2.53 -14.70
C THR A 32 -6.05 2.74 -15.13
N GLY A 33 -5.13 2.10 -14.40
CA GLY A 33 -3.70 2.11 -14.69
C GLY A 33 -3.20 0.86 -15.44
N PHE A 34 -4.10 -0.03 -15.86
CA PHE A 34 -3.72 -1.28 -16.53
C PHE A 34 -3.31 -1.03 -17.97
N ARG A 35 -2.17 -1.63 -18.33
CA ARG A 35 -1.59 -1.52 -19.68
C ARG A 35 -0.80 -2.78 -20.03
N THR A 36 -0.47 -2.92 -21.31
CA THR A 36 0.44 -3.99 -21.75
C THR A 36 1.78 -3.84 -21.05
N ILE A 37 2.28 -4.94 -20.48
CA ILE A 37 3.56 -5.00 -19.79
C ILE A 37 4.69 -4.68 -20.78
N SER A 38 5.55 -3.73 -20.43
CA SER A 38 6.72 -3.37 -21.22
C SER A 38 8.06 -3.70 -20.54
N LEU A 39 8.04 -4.02 -19.25
CA LEU A 39 9.24 -4.30 -18.44
C LEU A 39 9.89 -5.65 -18.77
N PHE A 40 9.13 -6.62 -19.25
CA PHE A 40 9.60 -7.96 -19.62
C PHE A 40 8.70 -8.60 -20.69
N ASP A 41 9.20 -9.64 -21.35
CA ASP A 41 8.46 -10.34 -22.42
C ASP A 41 7.39 -11.27 -21.87
N THR A 42 6.16 -11.09 -22.31
CA THR A 42 4.99 -11.92 -21.95
C THR A 42 4.43 -12.71 -23.12
N ALA A 43 5.09 -12.76 -24.28
CA ALA A 43 4.56 -13.39 -25.52
C ALA A 43 4.20 -14.88 -25.37
N SER A 44 4.80 -15.59 -24.42
CA SER A 44 4.53 -17.01 -24.15
C SER A 44 3.38 -17.25 -23.15
N PHE A 45 2.70 -16.20 -22.66
CA PHE A 45 1.65 -16.28 -21.65
C PHE A 45 0.30 -15.80 -22.20
N ASN A 46 -0.79 -16.15 -21.50
CA ASN A 46 -2.14 -15.68 -21.83
C ASN A 46 -2.44 -14.29 -21.23
N VAL A 47 -1.63 -13.82 -20.28
CA VAL A 47 -1.80 -12.54 -19.60
C VAL A 47 -0.69 -11.59 -20.05
N HIS A 48 -1.07 -10.38 -20.48
CA HIS A 48 -0.13 -9.39 -21.02
C HIS A 48 -0.27 -8.02 -20.37
N ILE A 49 -1.15 -7.87 -19.37
CA ILE A 49 -1.44 -6.59 -18.73
C ILE A 49 -1.06 -6.56 -17.26
N ALA A 50 -0.64 -5.40 -16.80
CA ALA A 50 -0.38 -5.11 -15.39
C ALA A 50 -0.54 -3.60 -15.12
N GLY A 51 -0.55 -3.23 -13.84
CA GLY A 51 -0.42 -1.86 -13.42
C GLY A 51 1.05 -1.44 -13.43
N GLU A 52 1.59 -1.08 -14.58
CA GLU A 52 2.97 -0.61 -14.76
C GLU A 52 3.06 0.91 -14.69
N ILE A 53 4.05 1.44 -13.96
CA ILE A 53 4.35 2.88 -13.90
C ILE A 53 5.27 3.23 -15.09
N SER A 54 4.69 3.58 -16.24
CA SER A 54 5.41 3.77 -17.50
C SER A 54 6.16 5.09 -17.62
N ASP A 55 5.62 6.18 -17.04
CA ASP A 55 6.16 7.53 -17.22
C ASP A 55 7.15 7.93 -16.12
N PHE A 56 7.80 6.93 -15.51
CA PHE A 56 8.73 7.12 -14.41
C PHE A 56 10.17 7.30 -14.89
N ASP A 57 10.68 8.52 -14.81
CA ASP A 57 12.12 8.81 -14.95
C ASP A 57 12.72 9.14 -13.58
N PRO A 58 13.51 8.23 -12.97
CA PRO A 58 14.14 8.48 -11.68
C PRO A 58 15.12 9.67 -11.69
N VAL A 59 15.64 10.07 -12.86
CA VAL A 59 16.53 11.23 -12.97
C VAL A 59 15.80 12.53 -12.63
N PHE A 60 14.53 12.64 -12.99
CA PHE A 60 13.70 13.80 -12.68
C PHE A 60 13.55 13.98 -11.15
N PHE A 61 13.34 12.90 -10.43
CA PHE A 61 13.13 12.94 -8.97
C PHE A 61 14.45 12.99 -8.19
N LEU A 62 15.44 12.20 -8.59
CA LEU A 62 16.62 11.89 -7.77
C LEU A 62 17.92 12.49 -8.30
N GLY A 63 17.89 13.11 -9.49
CA GLY A 63 19.09 13.55 -10.19
C GLY A 63 19.93 12.37 -10.70
N LYS A 64 20.96 12.65 -11.49
CA LYS A 64 21.78 11.61 -12.14
C LYS A 64 22.74 10.86 -11.21
N LYS A 65 23.15 11.51 -10.09
CA LYS A 65 24.19 10.97 -9.20
C LYS A 65 23.66 9.78 -8.38
N GLY A 66 24.37 8.65 -8.42
CA GLY A 66 24.10 7.48 -7.58
C GLY A 66 22.94 6.59 -8.04
N LEU A 67 22.35 6.81 -9.23
CA LEU A 67 21.24 5.98 -9.73
C LEU A 67 21.67 4.65 -10.34
N ARG A 68 22.93 4.54 -10.82
CA ARG A 68 23.38 3.36 -11.60
C ARG A 68 23.32 2.06 -10.82
N THR A 69 23.50 2.11 -9.51
CA THR A 69 23.53 0.94 -8.63
C THR A 69 22.20 0.68 -7.93
N LEU A 70 21.19 1.55 -8.12
CA LEU A 70 19.86 1.37 -7.54
C LEU A 70 18.99 0.56 -8.49
N ASP A 71 18.30 -0.44 -7.96
CA ASP A 71 17.27 -1.19 -8.66
C ASP A 71 15.96 -0.40 -8.79
N ARG A 72 14.96 -1.00 -9.46
CA ARG A 72 13.66 -0.37 -9.70
C ARG A 72 12.93 -0.08 -8.39
N SER A 73 12.84 -1.06 -7.49
CA SER A 73 12.19 -0.93 -6.19
C SER A 73 12.77 0.24 -5.38
N THR A 74 14.10 0.35 -5.30
CA THR A 74 14.79 1.43 -4.61
C THR A 74 14.58 2.80 -5.27
N ARG A 75 14.54 2.85 -6.62
CA ARG A 75 14.29 4.10 -7.36
C ARG A 75 12.86 4.59 -7.12
N LEU A 76 11.86 3.70 -7.18
CA LEU A 76 10.47 4.02 -6.89
C LEU A 76 10.31 4.54 -5.46
N LEU A 77 10.82 3.80 -4.47
CA LEU A 77 10.72 4.19 -3.07
C LEU A 77 11.42 5.51 -2.75
N SER A 78 12.65 5.70 -3.28
CA SER A 78 13.39 6.95 -3.04
C SER A 78 12.71 8.16 -3.67
N SER A 79 12.02 7.98 -4.81
CA SER A 79 11.24 9.03 -5.46
C SER A 79 9.98 9.35 -4.65
N ALA A 80 9.27 8.32 -4.14
CA ALA A 80 8.13 8.50 -3.24
C ALA A 80 8.55 9.24 -1.95
N ALA A 81 9.70 8.86 -1.37
CA ALA A 81 10.22 9.54 -0.19
C ALA A 81 10.51 11.01 -0.44
N LYS A 82 11.11 11.33 -1.61
CA LYS A 82 11.34 12.72 -1.99
C LYS A 82 10.04 13.50 -2.11
N LEU A 83 9.07 12.97 -2.83
CA LEU A 83 7.75 13.59 -2.98
C LEU A 83 7.07 13.82 -1.62
N ALA A 84 7.12 12.84 -0.71
CA ALA A 84 6.55 12.97 0.63
C ALA A 84 7.23 14.08 1.46
N ILE A 85 8.57 14.18 1.40
CA ILE A 85 9.34 15.21 2.08
C ILE A 85 8.98 16.60 1.55
N GLU A 86 8.87 16.75 0.22
CA GLU A 86 8.49 18.00 -0.43
C GLU A 86 7.05 18.38 -0.11
N ASP A 87 6.12 17.41 -0.17
CA ASP A 87 4.71 17.59 0.16
C ASP A 87 4.49 18.04 1.62
N ALA A 88 5.24 17.46 2.56
CA ALA A 88 5.23 17.86 3.95
C ALA A 88 5.94 19.20 4.22
N ASN A 89 6.59 19.80 3.24
CA ASN A 89 7.55 20.91 3.44
C ASN A 89 8.52 20.63 4.60
N LEU A 90 9.01 19.37 4.67
CA LEU A 90 9.84 18.90 5.77
C LEU A 90 11.31 19.26 5.54
N GLN A 91 11.88 20.08 6.41
CA GLN A 91 13.31 20.41 6.36
C GLN A 91 14.12 19.36 7.14
N ILE A 92 15.04 18.67 6.47
CA ILE A 92 15.94 17.71 7.09
C ILE A 92 17.26 18.41 7.36
N THR A 93 17.64 18.55 8.64
CA THR A 93 18.82 19.24 9.11
C THR A 93 19.67 18.33 10.00
N ASP A 94 20.94 18.67 10.24
CA ASP A 94 21.78 17.87 11.12
C ASP A 94 21.23 17.79 12.57
N GLU A 95 20.38 18.72 12.96
CA GLU A 95 19.79 18.78 14.31
C GLU A 95 18.63 17.79 14.49
N ASN A 96 17.82 17.53 13.42
CA ASN A 96 16.62 16.69 13.52
C ASN A 96 16.79 15.26 12.95
N THR A 97 17.88 14.97 12.21
CA THR A 97 18.09 13.67 11.56
C THR A 97 18.09 12.48 12.51
N HIS A 98 18.50 12.67 13.78
CA HIS A 98 18.56 11.62 14.79
C HIS A 98 17.18 11.26 15.38
N SER A 99 16.21 12.19 15.36
CA SER A 99 14.83 11.95 15.79
C SER A 99 13.92 11.52 14.63
N MET A 100 14.48 11.35 13.42
CA MET A 100 13.77 10.87 12.25
C MET A 100 14.04 9.39 12.00
N GLY A 101 13.01 8.63 11.59
CA GLY A 101 13.13 7.22 11.26
C GLY A 101 12.61 6.88 9.86
N VAL A 102 12.90 5.65 9.44
CA VAL A 102 12.38 5.04 8.20
C VAL A 102 11.80 3.67 8.54
N SER A 103 10.54 3.43 8.14
CA SER A 103 9.83 2.15 8.30
C SER A 103 9.15 1.81 6.99
N ILE A 104 9.66 0.83 6.26
CA ILE A 104 9.17 0.49 4.91
C ILE A 104 8.76 -0.98 4.85
N GLY A 105 7.56 -1.20 4.30
CA GLY A 105 7.06 -2.51 3.96
C GLY A 105 7.47 -2.92 2.55
N THR A 106 7.87 -4.19 2.40
CA THR A 106 8.03 -4.84 1.10
C THR A 106 7.79 -6.33 1.24
N THR A 107 7.13 -6.94 0.27
CA THR A 107 6.87 -8.38 0.27
C THR A 107 8.07 -9.13 -0.28
N PHE A 108 8.57 -8.72 -1.44
CA PHE A 108 9.60 -9.42 -2.20
C PHE A 108 10.94 -8.69 -2.25
N GLY A 109 10.98 -7.43 -1.80
CA GLY A 109 12.18 -6.61 -1.86
C GLY A 109 12.59 -6.32 -3.31
N SER A 110 13.87 -6.54 -3.60
CA SER A 110 14.46 -6.36 -4.95
C SER A 110 14.60 -7.71 -5.65
N LEU A 111 13.49 -8.45 -5.81
CA LEU A 111 13.49 -9.85 -6.28
C LEU A 111 14.17 -9.99 -7.65
N HIS A 112 13.93 -9.07 -8.59
CA HIS A 112 14.57 -9.08 -9.89
C HIS A 112 16.10 -8.96 -9.78
N SER A 113 16.58 -8.08 -8.91
CA SER A 113 18.03 -7.91 -8.69
C SER A 113 18.67 -9.15 -8.08
N ILE A 114 17.95 -9.84 -7.17
CA ILE A 114 18.41 -11.14 -6.59
C ILE A 114 18.52 -12.17 -7.70
N SER A 115 17.46 -12.33 -8.50
CA SER A 115 17.42 -13.29 -9.60
C SER A 115 18.54 -13.05 -10.63
N GLN A 116 18.76 -11.80 -11.02
CA GLN A 116 19.84 -11.44 -11.96
C GLN A 116 21.22 -11.72 -11.35
N PHE A 117 21.44 -11.36 -10.08
CA PHE A 117 22.72 -11.62 -9.41
C PHE A 117 23.06 -13.12 -9.36
N ASP A 118 22.08 -13.95 -9.03
CA ASP A 118 22.23 -15.41 -8.98
C ASP A 118 22.46 -15.98 -10.40
N ARG A 119 21.71 -15.50 -11.39
CA ARG A 119 21.86 -15.91 -12.79
C ARG A 119 23.25 -15.61 -13.33
N ASP A 120 23.79 -14.42 -13.10
CA ASP A 120 25.16 -14.05 -13.49
C ASP A 120 26.18 -14.99 -12.86
N GLY A 121 25.99 -15.32 -11.57
CA GLY A 121 26.83 -16.27 -10.84
C GLY A 121 26.80 -17.69 -11.41
N LEU A 122 25.63 -18.16 -11.85
CA LEU A 122 25.44 -19.50 -12.42
C LEU A 122 25.96 -19.63 -13.86
N ILE A 123 25.79 -18.59 -14.68
CA ILE A 123 26.18 -18.60 -16.12
C ILE A 123 27.65 -18.27 -16.29
N ASP A 124 28.10 -17.17 -15.71
CA ASP A 124 29.45 -16.64 -15.91
C ASP A 124 30.45 -17.12 -14.86
N GLY A 125 29.92 -17.64 -13.75
CA GLY A 125 30.68 -18.09 -12.60
C GLY A 125 30.85 -17.02 -11.51
N PRO A 126 31.01 -17.43 -10.23
CA PRO A 126 30.97 -16.52 -9.07
C PRO A 126 32.07 -15.44 -9.06
N LYS A 127 33.14 -15.64 -9.83
CA LYS A 127 34.23 -14.64 -9.95
C LYS A 127 33.86 -13.41 -10.79
N TYR A 128 32.84 -13.53 -11.64
CA TYR A 128 32.47 -12.51 -12.61
C TYR A 128 31.24 -11.73 -12.19
N VAL A 129 30.57 -12.13 -11.09
CA VAL A 129 29.44 -11.38 -10.55
C VAL A 129 29.87 -9.97 -10.14
N ASN A 130 29.08 -8.98 -10.55
CA ASN A 130 29.35 -7.59 -10.20
C ASN A 130 29.08 -7.32 -8.70
N PRO A 131 30.12 -7.08 -7.87
CA PRO A 131 29.93 -6.89 -6.44
C PRO A 131 29.13 -5.62 -6.09
N SER A 132 29.00 -4.66 -6.99
CA SER A 132 28.22 -3.44 -6.76
C SER A 132 26.71 -3.70 -6.74
N HIS A 133 26.24 -4.83 -7.25
CA HIS A 133 24.84 -5.25 -7.21
C HIS A 133 24.48 -6.01 -5.90
N PHE A 134 25.48 -6.53 -5.18
CA PHE A 134 25.24 -7.30 -3.96
C PHE A 134 24.38 -6.56 -2.92
N PRO A 135 24.56 -5.24 -2.67
CA PRO A 135 23.70 -4.53 -1.71
C PRO A 135 22.20 -4.57 -2.05
N ASN A 136 21.84 -4.77 -3.32
CA ASN A 136 20.43 -4.88 -3.74
C ASN A 136 19.83 -6.28 -3.52
N THR A 137 20.65 -7.27 -3.15
CA THR A 137 20.16 -8.65 -2.90
C THR A 137 19.58 -8.84 -1.49
N VAL A 138 19.58 -7.82 -0.66
CA VAL A 138 19.02 -7.89 0.70
C VAL A 138 17.73 -7.07 0.79
N ILE A 139 16.71 -7.64 1.46
CA ILE A 139 15.36 -7.09 1.50
C ILE A 139 15.28 -5.67 2.09
N ASN A 140 16.21 -5.30 2.95
CA ASN A 140 16.26 -3.97 3.57
C ASN A 140 16.97 -2.90 2.72
N SER A 141 17.47 -3.25 1.54
CA SER A 141 18.21 -2.31 0.67
C SER A 141 17.39 -1.06 0.34
N PRO A 142 16.13 -1.14 -0.14
CA PRO A 142 15.36 0.05 -0.49
C PRO A 142 15.21 1.02 0.69
N ALA A 143 14.85 0.54 1.89
CA ALA A 143 14.70 1.38 3.08
C ALA A 143 16.05 2.01 3.49
N SER A 144 17.14 1.24 3.43
CA SER A 144 18.48 1.74 3.77
C SER A 144 18.94 2.83 2.80
N GLN A 145 18.66 2.69 1.50
CA GLN A 145 18.99 3.69 0.50
C GLN A 145 18.22 5.01 0.69
N VAL A 146 16.97 4.94 1.18
CA VAL A 146 16.21 6.14 1.59
C VAL A 146 16.94 6.87 2.72
N SER A 147 17.33 6.16 3.79
CA SER A 147 18.08 6.78 4.90
C SER A 147 19.40 7.39 4.45
N ILE A 148 20.16 6.69 3.59
CA ILE A 148 21.44 7.18 3.06
C ILE A 148 21.23 8.46 2.22
N ARG A 149 20.25 8.44 1.32
CA ARG A 149 19.99 9.54 0.40
C ARG A 149 19.54 10.81 1.11
N PHE A 150 18.64 10.68 2.07
CA PHE A 150 18.08 11.81 2.81
C PHE A 150 18.79 12.07 4.16
N LYS A 151 19.88 11.33 4.45
CA LYS A 151 20.71 11.48 5.65
C LYS A 151 19.92 11.31 6.95
N ILE A 152 18.92 10.43 6.97
CA ILE A 152 18.15 10.10 8.15
C ILE A 152 18.99 9.19 9.04
N LYS A 153 19.21 9.58 10.29
CA LYS A 153 20.17 8.94 11.23
C LYS A 153 19.50 8.23 12.41
N GLY A 154 18.17 8.30 12.53
CA GLY A 154 17.43 7.54 13.53
C GLY A 154 17.26 6.08 13.15
N PHE A 155 16.18 5.44 13.58
CA PHE A 155 15.97 4.04 13.27
C PHE A 155 15.66 3.82 11.78
N ASN A 156 16.05 2.65 11.28
CA ASN A 156 15.69 2.19 9.95
C ASN A 156 15.24 0.73 10.05
N THR A 157 14.05 0.43 9.56
CA THR A 157 13.51 -0.92 9.57
C THR A 157 12.79 -1.25 8.27
N THR A 158 12.81 -2.53 7.93
CA THR A 158 12.03 -3.10 6.83
C THR A 158 11.09 -4.15 7.40
N ILE A 159 9.82 -4.05 7.05
CA ILE A 159 8.75 -4.98 7.44
C ILE A 159 8.43 -5.86 6.24
N SER A 160 8.36 -7.17 6.44
CA SER A 160 8.02 -8.13 5.38
C SER A 160 6.96 -9.10 5.89
N THR A 161 5.72 -8.61 5.97
CA THR A 161 4.52 -9.33 6.42
C THR A 161 3.53 -9.50 5.25
N GLY A 162 4.03 -10.00 4.12
CA GLY A 162 3.21 -10.23 2.93
C GLY A 162 2.52 -8.96 2.44
N PHE A 163 1.25 -9.07 2.09
CA PHE A 163 0.47 -7.95 1.53
C PHE A 163 0.19 -6.85 2.57
N CYS A 164 0.32 -7.16 3.86
CA CYS A 164 0.11 -6.18 4.94
C CYS A 164 1.34 -5.31 5.21
N ALA A 165 2.51 -5.62 4.64
CA ALA A 165 3.79 -5.05 5.05
C ALA A 165 3.81 -3.50 5.03
N GLY A 166 3.16 -2.86 4.07
CA GLY A 166 3.10 -1.39 4.01
C GLY A 166 2.24 -0.77 5.12
N LEU A 167 1.10 -1.39 5.48
CA LEU A 167 0.30 -0.95 6.63
C LEU A 167 1.02 -1.26 7.94
N ASP A 168 1.64 -2.43 8.08
CA ASP A 168 2.41 -2.78 9.28
C ASP A 168 3.61 -1.84 9.48
N ALA A 169 4.21 -1.37 8.40
CA ALA A 169 5.27 -0.35 8.47
C ALA A 169 4.75 0.99 9.03
N VAL A 170 3.52 1.38 8.67
CA VAL A 170 2.85 2.56 9.22
C VAL A 170 2.47 2.35 10.68
N ILE A 171 1.97 1.16 11.05
CA ILE A 171 1.67 0.78 12.44
C ILE A 171 2.93 0.87 13.29
N TYR A 172 4.02 0.24 12.86
CA TYR A 172 5.30 0.28 13.56
C TYR A 172 5.83 1.70 13.75
N ALA A 173 5.76 2.52 12.70
CA ALA A 173 6.16 3.93 12.76
C ALA A 173 5.31 4.73 13.76
N SER A 174 3.99 4.48 13.77
CA SER A 174 3.05 5.09 14.69
C SER A 174 3.41 4.77 16.15
N ASP A 175 3.71 3.50 16.44
CA ASP A 175 4.13 3.07 17.78
C ASP A 175 5.46 3.70 18.22
N PHE A 176 6.44 3.82 17.29
CA PHE A 176 7.70 4.49 17.60
C PHE A 176 7.50 5.95 17.98
N ILE A 177 6.59 6.67 17.31
CA ILE A 177 6.25 8.06 17.66
C ILE A 177 5.52 8.09 19.00
N ARG A 178 4.49 7.25 19.21
CA ARG A 178 3.73 7.16 20.48
C ARG A 178 4.64 6.88 21.68
N LEU A 179 5.64 6.01 21.50
CA LEU A 179 6.65 5.65 22.50
C LEU A 179 7.77 6.70 22.68
N ASN A 180 7.67 7.87 22.04
CA ASN A 180 8.68 8.93 22.09
C ASN A 180 10.09 8.50 21.65
N ARG A 181 10.16 7.62 20.63
CA ARG A 181 11.42 7.12 20.05
C ARG A 181 11.77 7.79 18.72
N ALA A 182 10.82 8.49 18.12
CA ALA A 182 10.99 9.33 16.93
C ALA A 182 10.00 10.48 16.98
N ASP A 183 10.33 11.60 16.34
CA ASP A 183 9.43 12.72 16.14
C ASP A 183 8.80 12.68 14.76
N VAL A 184 9.55 12.17 13.77
CA VAL A 184 9.14 12.04 12.35
C VAL A 184 9.55 10.68 11.84
N VAL A 185 8.66 10.02 11.10
CA VAL A 185 8.97 8.74 10.41
C VAL A 185 8.48 8.76 8.99
N LEU A 186 9.36 8.42 8.06
CA LEU A 186 9.00 8.07 6.69
C LEU A 186 8.50 6.64 6.69
N ALA A 187 7.21 6.43 6.48
CA ALA A 187 6.58 5.11 6.56
C ALA A 187 5.72 4.79 5.33
N GLY A 188 5.68 3.55 4.91
CA GLY A 188 4.87 3.13 3.77
C GLY A 188 5.33 1.82 3.16
N GLY A 189 5.12 1.65 1.85
CA GLY A 189 5.44 0.40 1.17
C GLY A 189 5.91 0.58 -0.25
N VAL A 190 6.62 -0.42 -0.76
CA VAL A 190 7.09 -0.48 -2.14
C VAL A 190 7.07 -1.91 -2.65
N GLU A 191 6.60 -2.06 -3.89
CA GLU A 191 6.77 -3.30 -4.65
C GLU A 191 7.02 -2.97 -6.11
N GLU A 192 7.99 -3.65 -6.72
CA GLU A 192 8.26 -3.55 -8.16
C GLU A 192 7.51 -4.63 -8.93
N LEU A 193 7.09 -4.30 -10.14
CA LEU A 193 6.62 -5.30 -11.11
C LEU A 193 7.82 -5.92 -11.81
N CYS A 194 7.96 -7.24 -11.68
CA CYS A 194 9.06 -7.98 -12.32
C CYS A 194 8.60 -9.34 -12.86
N GLU A 195 9.43 -9.90 -13.74
CA GLU A 195 9.16 -11.19 -14.39
C GLU A 195 8.97 -12.32 -13.39
N GLU A 196 9.76 -12.34 -12.31
CA GLU A 196 9.76 -13.40 -11.30
C GLU A 196 8.43 -13.45 -10.53
N THR A 197 7.90 -12.29 -10.11
CA THR A 197 6.59 -12.22 -9.47
C THR A 197 5.48 -12.60 -10.44
N PHE A 198 5.57 -12.14 -11.69
CA PHE A 198 4.61 -12.49 -12.74
C PHE A 198 4.59 -14.00 -12.98
N LEU A 199 5.73 -14.65 -13.16
CA LEU A 199 5.85 -16.10 -13.36
C LEU A 199 5.27 -16.88 -12.16
N GLY A 200 5.58 -16.45 -10.94
CA GLY A 200 5.08 -17.08 -9.73
C GLY A 200 3.57 -17.08 -9.68
N PHE A 201 2.93 -15.92 -9.81
CA PHE A 201 1.47 -15.79 -9.72
C PHE A 201 0.73 -16.35 -10.94
N HIS A 202 1.33 -16.29 -12.13
CA HIS A 202 0.80 -16.96 -13.32
C HIS A 202 0.75 -18.48 -13.11
N ASN A 203 1.83 -19.10 -12.66
CA ASN A 203 1.91 -20.54 -12.45
C ASN A 203 1.02 -21.03 -11.29
N LEU A 204 0.71 -20.15 -10.32
CA LEU A 204 -0.27 -20.42 -9.27
C LEU A 204 -1.72 -20.32 -9.77
N GLY A 205 -1.96 -19.84 -11.00
CA GLY A 205 -3.29 -19.59 -11.54
C GLY A 205 -4.04 -18.47 -10.82
N CYS A 206 -3.31 -17.50 -10.23
CA CYS A 206 -3.90 -16.41 -9.47
C CYS A 206 -4.19 -15.16 -10.32
N LEU A 207 -3.56 -15.06 -11.51
CA LEU A 207 -3.76 -13.90 -12.39
C LEU A 207 -5.08 -13.98 -13.11
N SER A 208 -5.79 -12.87 -13.17
CA SER A 208 -6.95 -12.71 -14.03
C SER A 208 -6.56 -12.95 -15.49
N GLY A 209 -7.31 -13.81 -16.20
CA GLY A 209 -7.01 -14.20 -17.57
C GLY A 209 -6.03 -15.37 -17.74
N SER A 210 -5.46 -15.92 -16.65
CA SER A 210 -4.55 -17.07 -16.75
C SER A 210 -5.21 -18.33 -17.29
N ASP A 211 -6.53 -18.44 -17.20
CA ASP A 211 -7.37 -19.50 -17.75
C ASP A 211 -7.77 -19.28 -19.24
N GLY A 212 -7.26 -18.20 -19.86
CA GLY A 212 -7.60 -17.80 -21.23
C GLY A 212 -8.85 -16.91 -21.35
N SER A 213 -9.48 -16.54 -20.22
CA SER A 213 -10.54 -15.52 -20.20
C SER A 213 -9.94 -14.11 -20.36
N GLU A 214 -10.80 -13.12 -20.63
CA GLU A 214 -10.37 -11.73 -20.68
C GLU A 214 -9.91 -11.25 -19.28
N PRO A 215 -8.70 -10.68 -19.15
CA PRO A 215 -8.22 -10.16 -17.88
C PRO A 215 -9.05 -8.97 -17.40
N ILE A 216 -9.59 -9.05 -16.18
CA ILE A 216 -10.38 -7.99 -15.57
C ILE A 216 -10.08 -7.88 -14.07
N CYS A 217 -9.98 -6.65 -13.55
CA CYS A 217 -9.99 -6.39 -12.13
C CYS A 217 -11.34 -5.78 -11.74
N CYS A 218 -12.19 -6.59 -11.14
CA CYS A 218 -13.57 -6.25 -10.78
C CYS A 218 -13.90 -6.74 -9.36
N PRO A 219 -13.29 -6.16 -8.32
CA PRO A 219 -13.56 -6.56 -6.94
C PRO A 219 -15.06 -6.57 -6.64
N PHE A 220 -15.51 -7.60 -5.91
CA PHE A 220 -16.91 -7.83 -5.50
C PHE A 220 -17.90 -8.19 -6.63
N ASP A 221 -17.51 -8.10 -7.90
CA ASP A 221 -18.35 -8.50 -9.03
C ASP A 221 -18.39 -10.03 -9.17
N VAL A 222 -19.50 -10.58 -9.65
CA VAL A 222 -19.64 -12.02 -9.86
C VAL A 222 -18.64 -12.58 -10.88
N LYS A 223 -18.15 -11.75 -11.80
CA LYS A 223 -17.20 -12.10 -12.87
C LYS A 223 -15.73 -12.08 -12.41
N ARG A 224 -15.43 -11.68 -11.16
CA ARG A 224 -14.06 -11.63 -10.66
C ARG A 224 -13.38 -13.00 -10.79
N ASN A 225 -12.16 -13.01 -11.34
CA ASN A 225 -11.46 -14.24 -11.72
C ASN A 225 -9.96 -14.25 -11.35
N GLY A 226 -9.50 -13.31 -10.55
CA GLY A 226 -8.11 -13.23 -10.12
C GLY A 226 -7.58 -11.80 -10.08
N ILE A 227 -6.32 -11.66 -9.73
CA ILE A 227 -5.63 -10.37 -9.58
C ILE A 227 -5.06 -9.88 -10.92
N ILE A 228 -4.94 -8.57 -11.07
CA ILE A 228 -4.03 -7.95 -12.03
C ILE A 228 -2.84 -7.44 -11.21
N LEU A 229 -1.63 -7.91 -11.53
CA LEU A 229 -0.40 -7.48 -10.87
C LEU A 229 -0.13 -6.01 -11.11
N SER A 230 0.52 -5.38 -10.15
CA SER A 230 0.89 -3.98 -10.22
C SER A 230 2.18 -3.71 -9.45
N GLU A 231 2.75 -2.55 -9.70
CA GLU A 231 3.81 -1.97 -8.89
C GLU A 231 3.33 -0.67 -8.24
N GLY A 232 4.03 -0.26 -7.20
CA GLY A 232 3.74 1.00 -6.52
C GLY A 232 4.75 1.32 -5.44
N ALA A 233 4.84 2.60 -5.11
CA ALA A 233 5.58 3.06 -3.95
C ALA A 233 4.82 4.19 -3.27
N VAL A 234 4.66 4.09 -1.97
CA VAL A 234 4.06 5.13 -1.14
C VAL A 234 4.92 5.39 0.07
N VAL A 235 5.17 6.65 0.33
CA VAL A 235 5.77 7.11 1.58
C VAL A 235 4.88 8.18 2.19
N LEU A 236 4.54 7.99 3.45
CA LEU A 236 3.82 8.97 4.27
C LEU A 236 4.81 9.57 5.28
N ILE A 237 4.69 10.87 5.54
CA ILE A 237 5.37 11.51 6.67
C ILE A 237 4.45 11.42 7.86
N LEU A 238 4.82 10.58 8.81
CA LEU A 238 4.16 10.48 10.11
C LEU A 238 4.91 11.36 11.11
N GLU A 239 4.18 12.16 11.88
CA GLU A 239 4.77 13.05 12.87
C GLU A 239 4.04 13.01 14.20
N ASP A 240 4.78 13.29 15.28
CA ASP A 240 4.14 13.72 16.52
C ASP A 240 3.34 15.02 16.29
N LYS A 241 2.09 15.07 16.74
CA LYS A 241 1.20 16.23 16.56
C LYS A 241 1.86 17.54 17.01
N GLN A 242 2.53 17.53 18.18
CA GLN A 242 3.17 18.73 18.71
C GLN A 242 4.37 19.18 17.88
N HIS A 243 5.14 18.22 17.35
CA HIS A 243 6.21 18.50 16.40
C HIS A 243 5.68 19.15 15.13
N ALA A 244 4.64 18.56 14.53
CA ALA A 244 3.99 19.08 13.32
C ALA A 244 3.47 20.52 13.51
N LEU A 245 2.74 20.77 14.60
CA LEU A 245 2.21 22.10 14.92
C LEU A 245 3.32 23.13 15.15
N LYS A 246 4.39 22.74 15.87
CA LYS A 246 5.51 23.63 16.15
C LYS A 246 6.24 24.12 14.89
N ARG A 247 6.31 23.29 13.84
CA ARG A 247 6.91 23.68 12.56
C ARG A 247 5.92 24.27 11.56
N GLY A 248 4.63 24.38 11.92
CA GLY A 248 3.57 24.92 11.06
C GLY A 248 3.21 23.99 9.89
N ALA A 249 3.29 22.67 10.08
CA ALA A 249 2.92 21.71 9.07
C ALA A 249 1.42 21.71 8.80
N GLU A 250 1.04 21.50 7.53
CA GLU A 250 -0.31 21.08 7.18
C GLU A 250 -0.55 19.66 7.70
N ILE A 251 -1.62 19.45 8.46
CA ILE A 251 -2.00 18.12 8.95
C ILE A 251 -3.12 17.58 8.05
N LEU A 252 -2.81 16.53 7.30
CA LEU A 252 -3.72 15.92 6.33
C LEU A 252 -4.74 14.99 7.00
N ALA A 253 -4.29 14.23 8.01
CA ALA A 253 -5.13 13.31 8.80
C ALA A 253 -4.42 12.97 10.12
N LYS A 254 -5.17 12.37 11.06
CA LYS A 254 -4.61 11.73 12.26
C LYS A 254 -4.66 10.21 12.13
N VAL A 255 -3.67 9.49 12.64
CA VAL A 255 -3.75 8.05 12.87
C VAL A 255 -4.46 7.84 14.19
N SER A 256 -5.73 7.40 14.13
CA SER A 256 -6.58 7.29 15.31
C SER A 256 -6.33 6.00 16.08
N GLY A 257 -6.19 4.88 15.37
CA GLY A 257 -5.92 3.59 15.96
C GLY A 257 -5.49 2.57 14.91
N HIS A 258 -4.92 1.47 15.37
CA HIS A 258 -4.48 0.39 14.50
C HIS A 258 -4.54 -0.97 15.20
N GLY A 259 -4.52 -2.03 14.40
CA GLY A 259 -4.44 -3.39 14.89
C GLY A 259 -3.90 -4.32 13.82
N ASN A 260 -3.13 -5.31 14.24
CA ASN A 260 -2.66 -6.39 13.41
C ASN A 260 -2.85 -7.73 14.09
N SER A 261 -2.90 -8.80 13.32
CA SER A 261 -3.05 -10.14 13.82
C SER A 261 -2.54 -11.16 12.80
N PHE A 262 -2.26 -12.36 13.29
CA PHE A 262 -1.93 -13.50 12.43
C PHE A 262 -3.00 -14.58 12.61
N ASP A 263 -3.48 -15.16 11.50
CA ASP A 263 -4.43 -16.28 11.49
C ASP A 263 -3.72 -17.56 11.05
N PRO A 264 -3.38 -18.48 11.96
CA PRO A 264 -2.71 -19.71 11.59
C PRO A 264 -3.62 -20.71 10.85
N SER A 265 -4.93 -20.43 10.77
CA SER A 265 -5.91 -21.21 10.01
C SER A 265 -6.15 -20.69 8.60
N ALA A 266 -5.41 -19.66 8.18
CA ALA A 266 -5.52 -19.12 6.84
C ALA A 266 -5.18 -20.16 5.77
N ASP A 267 -5.92 -20.12 4.67
CA ASP A 267 -5.68 -20.93 3.50
C ASP A 267 -5.80 -20.10 2.21
N LYS A 268 -5.14 -20.54 1.14
CA LYS A 268 -5.08 -19.84 -0.14
C LYS A 268 -6.45 -19.60 -0.81
N ASN A 269 -7.49 -20.31 -0.39
CA ASN A 269 -8.86 -20.18 -0.93
C ASN A 269 -9.75 -19.34 -0.02
N PHE A 270 -9.24 -18.84 1.09
CA PHE A 270 -9.98 -18.03 2.07
C PHE A 270 -11.26 -18.73 2.60
N ASN A 271 -11.19 -20.04 2.88
CA ASN A 271 -12.32 -20.82 3.40
C ASN A 271 -12.43 -20.80 4.92
N ASN A 272 -11.55 -20.06 5.60
CA ASN A 272 -11.56 -19.92 7.06
C ASN A 272 -12.67 -18.98 7.56
N ALA A 273 -12.75 -18.82 8.87
CA ALA A 273 -13.77 -17.97 9.51
C ALA A 273 -13.44 -16.46 9.46
N GLY A 274 -12.24 -16.07 9.03
CA GLY A 274 -11.78 -14.67 9.00
C GLY A 274 -11.46 -14.11 10.41
N MET A 275 -11.15 -14.97 11.36
CA MET A 275 -10.91 -14.55 12.75
C MET A 275 -9.73 -13.60 12.88
N GLY A 276 -8.67 -13.81 12.09
CA GLY A 276 -7.53 -12.90 12.06
C GLY A 276 -7.96 -11.50 11.64
N LEU A 277 -8.64 -11.37 10.51
CA LEU A 277 -9.12 -10.08 10.01
C LEU A 277 -10.08 -9.41 11.02
N LYS A 278 -10.99 -10.19 11.60
CA LYS A 278 -11.91 -9.70 12.64
C LYS A 278 -11.15 -9.15 13.85
N ASN A 279 -10.09 -9.84 14.29
CA ASN A 279 -9.26 -9.40 15.40
C ASN A 279 -8.50 -8.11 15.06
N ALA A 280 -7.88 -8.01 13.88
CA ALA A 280 -7.17 -6.80 13.45
C ALA A 280 -8.09 -5.57 13.44
N ILE A 281 -9.29 -5.68 12.85
CA ILE A 281 -10.27 -4.59 12.81
C ILE A 281 -10.75 -4.23 14.23
N THR A 282 -11.07 -5.23 15.06
CA THR A 282 -11.52 -4.99 16.44
C THR A 282 -10.45 -4.28 17.26
N LEU A 283 -9.17 -4.66 17.11
CA LEU A 283 -8.06 -3.99 17.78
C LEU A 283 -7.90 -2.54 17.29
N ALA A 284 -8.03 -2.29 15.99
CA ALA A 284 -7.93 -0.95 15.42
C ALA A 284 -9.04 -0.01 15.94
N LEU A 285 -10.27 -0.49 15.98
CA LEU A 285 -11.43 0.25 16.55
C LEU A 285 -11.21 0.54 18.04
N LYS A 286 -10.78 -0.47 18.80
CA LYS A 286 -10.50 -0.33 20.23
C LYS A 286 -9.38 0.69 20.50
N ASP A 287 -8.27 0.64 19.73
CA ASP A 287 -7.14 1.58 19.87
C ASP A 287 -7.58 3.02 19.50
N ALA A 288 -8.48 3.15 18.50
CA ALA A 288 -9.08 4.42 18.13
C ALA A 288 -10.12 4.93 19.15
N SER A 289 -10.58 4.10 20.10
CA SER A 289 -11.73 4.36 20.99
C SER A 289 -12.99 4.70 20.20
N LEU A 290 -13.27 3.93 19.15
CA LEU A 290 -14.42 4.08 18.26
C LEU A 290 -15.22 2.78 18.18
N ASP A 291 -16.51 2.93 17.95
CA ASP A 291 -17.42 1.83 17.63
C ASP A 291 -17.60 1.72 16.09
N PRO A 292 -18.12 0.60 15.56
CA PRO A 292 -18.39 0.44 14.12
C PRO A 292 -19.27 1.56 13.54
N GLU A 293 -20.17 2.13 14.33
CA GLU A 293 -21.08 3.23 13.97
C GLU A 293 -20.34 4.54 13.65
N ASP A 294 -19.15 4.73 14.21
CA ASP A 294 -18.33 5.92 14.01
C ASP A 294 -17.54 5.90 12.68
N ILE A 295 -17.54 4.77 11.97
CA ILE A 295 -16.83 4.63 10.69
C ILE A 295 -17.72 5.11 9.54
N ASP A 296 -17.22 6.09 8.81
CA ASP A 296 -17.91 6.69 7.68
C ASP A 296 -17.66 6.00 6.33
N TYR A 297 -16.53 5.29 6.20
CA TYR A 297 -16.08 4.65 4.98
C TYR A 297 -15.03 3.56 5.28
N ILE A 298 -15.04 2.48 4.49
CA ILE A 298 -14.06 1.38 4.56
C ILE A 298 -13.33 1.29 3.24
N THR A 299 -11.99 1.39 3.26
CA THR A 299 -11.17 1.02 2.10
C THR A 299 -10.79 -0.45 2.23
N ALA A 300 -11.28 -1.24 1.27
CA ALA A 300 -11.17 -2.68 1.28
C ALA A 300 -9.85 -3.20 0.71
N SER A 301 -9.45 -4.39 1.13
CA SER A 301 -8.34 -5.16 0.57
C SER A 301 -8.70 -5.93 -0.71
N ALA A 302 -10.00 -6.04 -1.02
CA ALA A 302 -10.52 -6.78 -2.15
C ALA A 302 -9.73 -6.54 -3.44
N ASN A 303 -9.38 -7.62 -4.13
CA ASN A 303 -8.46 -7.60 -5.28
C ASN A 303 -8.95 -8.40 -6.48
N SER A 304 -10.27 -8.64 -6.57
CA SER A 304 -10.89 -9.44 -7.62
C SER A 304 -10.65 -10.96 -7.49
N THR A 305 -10.20 -11.42 -6.31
CA THR A 305 -10.11 -12.84 -5.97
C THR A 305 -11.39 -13.28 -5.25
N ARG A 306 -12.06 -14.31 -5.76
CA ARG A 306 -13.37 -14.76 -5.23
C ARG A 306 -13.36 -15.00 -3.73
N GLY A 307 -12.35 -15.71 -3.22
CA GLY A 307 -12.26 -16.06 -1.81
C GLY A 307 -12.00 -14.87 -0.91
N LEU A 308 -11.06 -13.99 -1.29
CA LEU A 308 -10.66 -12.82 -0.51
C LEU A 308 -11.82 -11.84 -0.37
N ASP A 309 -12.44 -11.46 -1.48
CA ASP A 309 -13.52 -10.47 -1.51
C ASP A 309 -14.76 -10.95 -0.71
N ARG A 310 -15.08 -12.26 -0.83
CA ARG A 310 -16.14 -12.91 -0.03
C ARG A 310 -15.83 -12.89 1.45
N LEU A 311 -14.62 -13.28 1.84
CA LEU A 311 -14.21 -13.32 3.25
C LEU A 311 -14.26 -11.93 3.88
N GLU A 312 -13.75 -10.91 3.17
CA GLU A 312 -13.78 -9.52 3.64
C GLU A 312 -15.23 -9.05 3.85
N THR A 313 -16.12 -9.28 2.87
CA THR A 313 -17.56 -8.99 2.98
C THR A 313 -18.16 -9.61 4.22
N LYS A 314 -17.91 -10.92 4.45
CA LYS A 314 -18.40 -11.64 5.62
C LYS A 314 -17.91 -11.00 6.94
N VAL A 315 -16.60 -10.70 7.02
CA VAL A 315 -16.02 -10.13 8.24
C VAL A 315 -16.57 -8.72 8.52
N ILE A 316 -16.75 -7.90 7.48
CA ILE A 316 -17.38 -6.58 7.62
C ILE A 316 -18.80 -6.75 8.20
N LYS A 317 -19.62 -7.68 7.69
CA LYS A 317 -20.95 -7.98 8.25
C LYS A 317 -20.88 -8.46 9.68
N ASP A 318 -19.94 -9.34 10.01
CA ASP A 318 -19.78 -9.88 11.38
C ASP A 318 -19.43 -8.81 12.43
N ILE A 319 -18.73 -7.72 12.02
CA ILE A 319 -18.32 -6.64 12.92
C ILE A 319 -19.35 -5.51 12.95
N PHE A 320 -19.87 -5.10 11.80
CA PHE A 320 -20.73 -3.93 11.65
C PHE A 320 -22.22 -4.25 11.76
N GLY A 321 -22.63 -5.54 11.76
CA GLY A 321 -24.03 -5.94 11.80
C GLY A 321 -24.87 -5.28 10.70
N GLU A 322 -26.04 -4.75 11.05
CA GLU A 322 -26.91 -4.03 10.10
C GLU A 322 -26.23 -2.79 9.50
N ARG A 323 -25.31 -2.15 10.25
CA ARG A 323 -24.54 -0.98 9.78
C ARG A 323 -23.67 -1.30 8.55
N ALA A 324 -23.29 -2.58 8.33
CA ALA A 324 -22.51 -3.01 7.18
C ALA A 324 -23.15 -2.62 5.83
N TYR A 325 -24.49 -2.56 5.77
CA TYR A 325 -25.23 -2.22 4.56
C TYR A 325 -25.32 -0.72 4.27
N ASP A 326 -25.02 0.14 5.27
CA ASP A 326 -25.07 1.59 5.17
C ASP A 326 -23.70 2.26 5.08
N VAL A 327 -22.63 1.56 5.50
CA VAL A 327 -21.27 2.08 5.38
C VAL A 327 -20.73 1.80 3.97
N PRO A 328 -20.34 2.83 3.21
CA PRO A 328 -19.74 2.60 1.89
C PRO A 328 -18.39 1.89 2.03
N VAL A 329 -18.16 0.94 1.15
CA VAL A 329 -16.92 0.17 1.02
C VAL A 329 -16.40 0.37 -0.41
N SER A 330 -15.10 0.59 -0.62
CA SER A 330 -14.57 0.50 -1.98
C SER A 330 -13.15 -0.05 -2.03
N SER A 331 -12.80 -0.65 -3.16
CA SER A 331 -11.45 -1.12 -3.44
C SER A 331 -10.83 -0.38 -4.61
N ILE A 332 -9.78 0.38 -4.32
CA ILE A 332 -8.98 1.07 -5.34
C ILE A 332 -8.19 0.10 -6.22
N LYS A 333 -8.05 -1.16 -5.82
CA LYS A 333 -7.33 -2.17 -6.63
C LYS A 333 -8.00 -2.42 -7.98
N SER A 334 -9.28 -2.11 -8.11
CA SER A 334 -9.96 -2.07 -9.40
C SER A 334 -9.30 -1.14 -10.42
N MET A 335 -8.58 -0.11 -9.94
CA MET A 335 -7.89 0.92 -10.75
C MET A 335 -6.38 0.75 -10.78
N VAL A 336 -5.77 0.40 -9.63
CA VAL A 336 -4.31 0.35 -9.48
C VAL A 336 -3.73 -1.06 -9.52
N GLY A 337 -4.53 -2.11 -9.40
CA GLY A 337 -4.09 -3.51 -9.32
C GLY A 337 -3.59 -3.92 -7.94
N GLU A 338 -3.00 -5.13 -7.88
CA GLU A 338 -2.41 -5.71 -6.68
C GLU A 338 -0.90 -5.47 -6.66
N SER A 339 -0.46 -4.57 -5.81
CA SER A 339 0.95 -4.24 -5.57
C SER A 339 1.43 -4.71 -4.19
N PHE A 340 0.81 -5.75 -3.65
CA PHE A 340 1.19 -6.42 -2.40
C PHE A 340 1.43 -5.43 -1.24
N SER A 341 2.68 -5.32 -0.79
CA SER A 341 3.06 -4.42 0.31
C SER A 341 2.70 -2.95 0.06
N ALA A 342 2.75 -2.48 -1.18
CA ALA A 342 2.39 -1.10 -1.51
C ALA A 342 0.88 -0.87 -1.48
N SER A 343 0.05 -1.92 -1.69
CA SER A 343 -1.41 -1.81 -1.80
C SER A 343 -2.08 -1.18 -0.58
N GLY A 344 -1.71 -1.63 0.64
CA GLY A 344 -2.27 -1.07 1.87
C GLY A 344 -1.90 0.39 2.06
N ALA A 345 -0.66 0.78 1.74
CA ALA A 345 -0.20 2.17 1.82
C ALA A 345 -0.86 3.05 0.74
N LEU A 346 -1.11 2.52 -0.48
CA LEU A 346 -1.91 3.19 -1.52
C LEU A 346 -3.35 3.43 -1.02
N SER A 347 -3.98 2.41 -0.41
CA SER A 347 -5.32 2.54 0.18
C SER A 347 -5.36 3.59 1.28
N LEU A 348 -4.33 3.65 2.13
CA LEU A 348 -4.21 4.68 3.17
C LEU A 348 -4.06 6.08 2.55
N ALA A 349 -3.22 6.24 1.53
CA ALA A 349 -3.08 7.52 0.80
C ALA A 349 -4.40 7.95 0.11
N ALA A 350 -5.15 6.99 -0.45
CA ALA A 350 -6.49 7.23 -1.02
C ALA A 350 -7.49 7.67 0.07
N ALA A 351 -7.47 7.02 1.24
CA ALA A 351 -8.33 7.36 2.37
C ALA A 351 -8.06 8.78 2.90
N VAL A 352 -6.78 9.20 2.97
CA VAL A 352 -6.43 10.59 3.31
C VAL A 352 -7.02 11.57 2.28
N GLY A 353 -6.92 11.24 0.98
CA GLY A 353 -7.56 12.02 -0.09
C GLY A 353 -9.07 12.10 0.07
N ALA A 354 -9.72 10.99 0.37
CA ALA A 354 -11.16 10.93 0.58
C ALA A 354 -11.62 11.82 1.74
N ILE A 355 -10.90 11.83 2.87
CA ILE A 355 -11.19 12.72 4.01
C ILE A 355 -11.04 14.19 3.63
N ASN A 356 -9.97 14.54 2.92
CA ASN A 356 -9.65 15.94 2.59
C ASN A 356 -10.58 16.52 1.51
N LYS A 357 -10.87 15.74 0.48
CA LYS A 357 -11.72 16.19 -0.65
C LYS A 357 -13.21 15.93 -0.42
N GLY A 358 -13.58 15.09 0.56
CA GLY A 358 -14.97 14.67 0.79
C GLY A 358 -15.53 13.81 -0.35
N VAL A 359 -14.68 12.98 -0.97
CA VAL A 359 -15.02 12.13 -2.12
C VAL A 359 -14.52 10.72 -1.87
N ILE A 360 -15.40 9.73 -1.91
CA ILE A 360 -15.05 8.31 -1.86
C ILE A 360 -14.74 7.82 -3.27
N PRO A 361 -13.55 7.24 -3.52
CA PRO A 361 -13.23 6.66 -4.82
C PRO A 361 -14.09 5.43 -5.11
N PRO A 362 -14.44 5.15 -6.38
CA PRO A 362 -15.27 4.02 -6.73
C PRO A 362 -14.49 2.70 -6.72
N THR A 363 -15.24 1.59 -6.66
CA THR A 363 -14.80 0.29 -7.17
C THR A 363 -15.26 0.21 -8.62
N ILE A 364 -14.36 0.38 -9.59
CA ILE A 364 -14.72 0.29 -11.00
C ILE A 364 -14.88 -1.18 -11.44
N ASN A 365 -15.55 -1.40 -12.57
CA ASN A 365 -15.88 -2.73 -13.11
C ASN A 365 -16.79 -3.57 -12.18
N CYS A 366 -17.43 -2.97 -11.18
CA CYS A 366 -18.41 -3.63 -10.32
C CYS A 366 -19.80 -3.46 -10.96
N MET A 367 -20.16 -4.35 -11.89
CA MET A 367 -21.36 -4.24 -12.75
C MET A 367 -22.45 -5.24 -12.37
N GLU A 368 -22.08 -6.47 -12.01
CA GLU A 368 -23.00 -7.55 -11.69
C GLU A 368 -22.83 -7.99 -10.23
N LYS A 369 -23.93 -7.92 -9.47
CA LYS A 369 -23.92 -8.26 -8.04
C LYS A 369 -23.63 -9.74 -7.82
N ASP A 370 -22.72 -10.03 -6.89
CA ASP A 370 -22.54 -11.35 -6.32
C ASP A 370 -23.36 -11.47 -5.03
N PRO A 371 -24.21 -12.50 -4.87
CA PRO A 371 -24.97 -12.71 -3.63
C PRO A 371 -24.11 -12.87 -2.37
N GLU A 372 -22.85 -13.29 -2.49
CA GLU A 372 -21.90 -13.37 -1.38
C GLU A 372 -21.20 -12.04 -1.08
N CYS A 373 -21.32 -11.06 -2.00
CA CYS A 373 -20.76 -9.72 -1.90
C CYS A 373 -21.89 -8.69 -2.13
N ASP A 374 -22.73 -8.45 -1.12
CA ASP A 374 -24.00 -7.72 -1.23
C ASP A 374 -24.03 -6.38 -0.50
N LEU A 375 -22.85 -5.83 -0.14
CA LEU A 375 -22.71 -4.51 0.50
C LEU A 375 -22.73 -3.37 -0.51
N ASP A 376 -22.61 -2.12 -0.03
CA ASP A 376 -22.46 -0.93 -0.87
C ASP A 376 -20.98 -0.70 -1.24
N TYR A 377 -20.57 -1.19 -2.40
CA TYR A 377 -19.16 -1.12 -2.86
C TYR A 377 -18.80 0.14 -3.65
N VAL A 378 -19.64 1.17 -3.60
CA VAL A 378 -19.46 2.42 -4.37
C VAL A 378 -19.16 2.12 -5.84
N PRO A 379 -20.08 1.46 -6.55
CA PRO A 379 -19.78 0.91 -7.88
C PRO A 379 -19.60 2.03 -8.93
N ASN A 380 -18.49 1.96 -9.66
CA ASN A 380 -18.16 2.66 -10.89
C ASN A 380 -18.07 4.21 -10.83
N GLU A 381 -18.77 4.88 -9.92
CA GLU A 381 -18.78 6.33 -9.78
C GLU A 381 -18.38 6.76 -8.37
N ALA A 382 -17.51 7.77 -8.29
CA ALA A 382 -17.11 8.36 -7.02
C ALA A 382 -18.30 9.00 -6.31
N ARG A 383 -18.29 8.97 -4.97
CA ARG A 383 -19.40 9.46 -4.15
C ARG A 383 -18.97 10.62 -3.26
N MET A 384 -19.67 11.73 -3.36
CA MET A 384 -19.51 12.85 -2.41
C MET A 384 -20.04 12.45 -1.04
N LYS A 385 -19.16 12.49 -0.02
CA LYS A 385 -19.52 12.24 1.37
C LYS A 385 -18.54 12.90 2.32
N LYS A 386 -19.05 13.63 3.31
CA LYS A 386 -18.21 14.15 4.40
C LYS A 386 -17.75 12.97 5.28
N LEU A 387 -16.45 12.85 5.47
CA LEU A 387 -15.83 11.78 6.22
C LEU A 387 -15.10 12.33 7.45
N ASN A 388 -15.27 11.66 8.59
CA ASN A 388 -14.53 11.93 9.83
C ASN A 388 -13.58 10.79 10.15
N ASN A 389 -14.02 9.53 10.03
CA ASN A 389 -13.20 8.35 10.31
C ASN A 389 -13.30 7.35 9.17
N VAL A 390 -12.15 6.84 8.73
CA VAL A 390 -12.03 5.85 7.65
C VAL A 390 -11.24 4.65 8.18
N LEU A 391 -11.76 3.46 7.94
CA LEU A 391 -11.10 2.19 8.23
C LEU A 391 -10.38 1.70 6.96
N ILE A 392 -9.10 1.38 7.08
CA ILE A 392 -8.27 0.80 6.04
C ILE A 392 -7.97 -0.64 6.40
N ILE A 393 -8.21 -1.58 5.47
CA ILE A 393 -8.03 -3.01 5.68
C ILE A 393 -6.98 -3.55 4.71
N SER A 394 -6.12 -4.43 5.21
CA SER A 394 -5.21 -5.24 4.39
C SER A 394 -5.08 -6.64 5.01
N PHE A 395 -5.17 -7.67 4.19
CA PHE A 395 -4.93 -9.05 4.61
C PHE A 395 -4.51 -9.92 3.42
N ASP A 396 -3.92 -11.07 3.70
CA ASP A 396 -3.37 -11.97 2.69
C ASP A 396 -3.77 -13.44 2.92
N PRO A 397 -3.53 -14.32 1.92
CA PRO A 397 -3.86 -15.74 2.03
C PRO A 397 -2.97 -16.52 3.00
N TYR A 398 -1.91 -15.90 3.54
CA TYR A 398 -0.93 -16.54 4.41
C TYR A 398 -1.14 -16.23 5.90
N GLY A 399 -2.20 -15.49 6.22
CA GLY A 399 -2.65 -15.23 7.59
C GLY A 399 -2.28 -13.88 8.16
N GLN A 400 -1.62 -13.00 7.43
CA GLN A 400 -1.35 -11.64 7.87
C GLN A 400 -2.61 -10.77 7.74
N ASN A 401 -2.87 -9.97 8.77
CA ASN A 401 -4.02 -9.06 8.79
C ASN A 401 -3.63 -7.76 9.49
N ALA A 402 -3.94 -6.64 8.87
CA ALA A 402 -3.70 -5.30 9.38
C ALA A 402 -4.90 -4.39 9.14
N ALA A 403 -5.18 -3.53 10.09
CA ALA A 403 -6.22 -2.52 9.99
C ALA A 403 -5.74 -1.20 10.62
N ILE A 404 -6.05 -0.08 9.98
CA ILE A 404 -5.75 1.26 10.48
C ILE A 404 -7.02 2.10 10.41
N VAL A 405 -7.31 2.86 11.46
CA VAL A 405 -8.31 3.92 11.45
C VAL A 405 -7.61 5.26 11.38
N ILE A 406 -7.93 6.03 10.34
CA ILE A 406 -7.53 7.44 10.25
C ILE A 406 -8.72 8.35 10.49
N GLY A 407 -8.45 9.51 11.06
CA GLY A 407 -9.47 10.50 11.35
C GLY A 407 -9.16 11.86 10.73
N LYS A 408 -10.23 12.60 10.42
CA LYS A 408 -10.10 13.99 10.02
C LYS A 408 -9.45 14.79 11.13
N TYR A 409 -8.40 15.53 10.79
CA TYR A 409 -7.82 16.48 11.72
C TYR A 409 -8.76 17.69 11.86
N LYS A 410 -8.97 18.15 13.09
CA LYS A 410 -9.68 19.37 13.43
C LYS A 410 -8.76 20.16 14.36
N ASP A 411 -8.55 21.43 14.05
CA ASP A 411 -7.91 22.36 14.99
C ASP A 411 -8.81 22.46 16.24
N GLU A 412 -8.24 22.08 17.40
CA GLU A 412 -8.89 22.18 18.71
C GLU A 412 -8.70 23.58 19.27
#